data_032cf3bcbfcc24a16d5446598e274380
#
_entry.id   032cf3bcbfcc24a16d5446598e274380
#
_cell.length_a   1.000
_cell.length_b   1.000
_cell.length_c   1.000
_cell.angle_alpha   90.00
_cell.angle_beta   90.00
_cell.angle_gamma   90.00
#
_symmetry.space_group_name_H-M   'P 1'
#
loop_
_entity.id
_entity.type
_entity.pdbx_description
1 polymer ?
#
loop_
_entity_poly.entity_id
_entity_poly.type
_entity_poly.pdbx_seq_one_letter_code
_entity_poly.pdbx_strand_id
1 'polypeptide(L)'
;PSEFFSGTPEVTIPVLPQYFLPDIAAIKVTGDSMEPTISKGAYVGVVPLGEDLIEGGIYLVSRPPFGVLVKRVRLGKEGNIILYSDNPRYEPQELPFEGYEDVIIGKVVWVWQLF
;
A
#
# COMPACT_ATOMS: atom_id res chain seq x y z
N PRO A 1 9.67 13.32 -8.09
CA PRO A 1 8.95 13.15 -6.84
C PRO A 1 7.48 12.90 -7.04
N SER A 2 6.75 13.86 -7.53
CA SER A 2 5.31 13.67 -7.65
C SER A 2 4.93 12.75 -8.80
N GLU A 3 5.90 12.34 -9.60
CA GLU A 3 5.60 11.45 -10.72
C GLU A 3 5.25 10.04 -10.27
N PHE A 4 5.61 9.69 -9.03
CA PHE A 4 5.27 8.39 -8.49
C PHE A 4 3.74 8.20 -8.49
N PHE A 5 3.01 9.25 -8.20
CA PHE A 5 1.55 9.24 -8.26
C PHE A 5 1.10 10.32 -9.23
N SER A 6 0.12 9.97 -10.05
CA SER A 6 -0.39 10.91 -11.05
C SER A 6 -1.51 11.79 -10.50
N GLY A 7 -1.90 11.64 -9.26
CA GLY A 7 -2.99 12.40 -8.70
C GLY A 7 -2.56 13.27 -7.54
N THR A 8 -3.48 14.11 -7.09
CA THR A 8 -3.29 14.95 -5.91
C THR A 8 -4.03 14.32 -4.75
N PRO A 9 -3.42 14.27 -3.56
CA PRO A 9 -4.16 13.75 -2.39
C PRO A 9 -5.41 14.57 -2.13
N GLU A 10 -6.46 13.92 -1.66
CA GLU A 10 -7.71 14.62 -1.36
C GLU A 10 -7.53 15.61 -0.23
N VAL A 11 -6.70 15.28 0.74
CA VAL A 11 -6.50 16.08 1.93
C VAL A 11 -5.02 16.13 2.24
N THR A 12 -4.55 17.31 2.64
CA THR A 12 -3.18 17.47 3.11
C THR A 12 -3.12 17.11 4.59
N ILE A 13 -2.22 16.22 4.95
CA ILE A 13 -2.04 15.78 6.32
C ILE A 13 -0.76 16.42 6.86
N PRO A 14 -0.80 17.04 8.05
CA PRO A 14 0.44 17.54 8.65
C PRO A 14 1.33 16.37 9.01
N VAL A 15 2.59 16.45 8.58
CA VAL A 15 3.58 15.41 8.87
C VAL A 15 4.75 16.06 9.57
N LEU A 16 5.14 15.48 10.72
CA LEU A 16 6.28 16.01 11.46
C LEU A 16 7.55 15.85 10.63
N PRO A 17 8.51 16.79 10.77
CA PRO A 17 9.70 16.75 9.92
C PRO A 17 10.46 15.42 9.96
N GLN A 18 10.49 14.73 11.10
CA GLN A 18 11.20 13.47 11.18
C GLN A 18 10.53 12.34 10.40
N TYR A 19 9.27 12.53 9.99
CA TYR A 19 8.54 11.56 9.19
C TYR A 19 8.40 11.99 7.73
N PHE A 20 8.93 13.15 7.39
CA PHE A 20 8.86 13.66 6.04
C PHE A 20 9.94 12.99 5.20
N LEU A 21 9.54 12.35 4.13
CA LEU A 21 10.45 11.68 3.21
C LEU A 21 10.24 12.24 1.81
N PRO A 22 11.31 12.33 1.01
CA PRO A 22 11.14 12.69 -0.38
C PRO A 22 10.20 11.70 -1.07
N ASP A 23 9.41 12.19 -1.98
CA ASP A 23 8.53 11.36 -2.81
C ASP A 23 7.46 10.61 -2.02
N ILE A 24 7.11 11.12 -0.83
CA ILE A 24 6.00 10.52 -0.10
C ILE A 24 4.68 11.11 -0.59
N ALA A 25 3.68 10.26 -0.69
CA ALA A 25 2.32 10.69 -1.04
C ALA A 25 1.36 10.18 0.02
N ALA A 26 0.36 10.98 0.35
CA ALA A 26 -0.69 10.60 1.29
C ALA A 26 -1.90 10.16 0.49
N ILE A 27 -2.34 8.94 0.70
CA ILE A 27 -3.43 8.33 -0.05
C ILE A 27 -4.55 7.97 0.92
N LYS A 28 -5.78 8.35 0.59
CA LYS A 28 -6.94 7.99 1.41
C LYS A 28 -7.35 6.55 1.11
N VAL A 29 -7.55 5.79 2.17
CA VAL A 29 -8.02 4.42 2.06
C VAL A 29 -9.55 4.44 2.00
N THR A 30 -10.13 3.96 0.90
CA THR A 30 -11.57 4.01 0.71
C THR A 30 -12.23 2.66 0.94
N GLY A 31 -11.47 1.58 1.02
CA GLY A 31 -12.00 0.25 1.27
C GLY A 31 -11.71 -0.23 2.68
N ASP A 32 -12.16 -1.42 3.00
CA ASP A 32 -12.03 -1.99 4.33
C ASP A 32 -11.18 -3.25 4.36
N SER A 33 -10.40 -3.50 3.29
CA SER A 33 -9.66 -4.76 3.20
C SER A 33 -8.58 -4.89 4.27
N MET A 34 -8.13 -3.79 4.84
CA MET A 34 -7.07 -3.83 5.85
C MET A 34 -7.60 -3.61 7.26
N GLU A 35 -8.91 -3.61 7.46
CA GLU A 35 -9.46 -3.53 8.80
C GLU A 35 -9.22 -4.86 9.53
N PRO A 36 -8.91 -4.81 10.80
CA PRO A 36 -8.97 -3.64 11.70
C PRO A 36 -7.67 -2.82 11.75
N THR A 37 -6.64 -3.20 11.03
CA THR A 37 -5.35 -2.51 11.12
C THR A 37 -5.42 -1.11 10.57
N ILE A 38 -6.02 -0.96 9.38
CA ILE A 38 -6.17 0.34 8.74
C ILE A 38 -7.64 0.53 8.44
N SER A 39 -8.23 1.56 9.04
CA SER A 39 -9.66 1.82 8.93
C SER A 39 -10.00 2.46 7.60
N LYS A 40 -11.18 2.14 7.11
CA LYS A 40 -11.74 2.88 5.98
C LYS A 40 -11.75 4.37 6.34
N GLY A 41 -11.26 5.20 5.45
CA GLY A 41 -11.16 6.63 5.69
C GLY A 41 -9.81 7.08 6.22
N ALA A 42 -8.94 6.15 6.58
CA ALA A 42 -7.58 6.48 7.02
C ALA A 42 -6.75 7.00 5.84
N TYR A 43 -5.64 7.63 6.17
CA TYR A 43 -4.65 8.04 5.17
C TYR A 43 -3.39 7.25 5.39
N VAL A 44 -2.75 6.84 4.31
CA VAL A 44 -1.48 6.12 4.38
C VAL A 44 -0.44 6.94 3.63
N GLY A 45 0.79 6.95 4.18
CA GLY A 45 1.92 7.57 3.50
C GLY A 45 2.63 6.51 2.70
N VAL A 46 2.85 6.78 1.41
CA VAL A 46 3.38 5.79 0.48
C VAL A 46 4.60 6.37 -0.21
N VAL A 47 5.65 5.57 -0.29
CA VAL A 47 6.89 5.93 -1.00
C VAL A 47 7.11 4.92 -2.13
N PRO A 48 7.94 5.26 -3.13
CA PRO A 48 8.27 4.31 -4.17
C PRO A 48 8.91 3.04 -3.61
N LEU A 49 8.76 1.95 -4.34
CA LEU A 49 9.36 0.68 -3.93
C LEU A 49 10.87 0.81 -3.82
N GLY A 50 11.42 0.18 -2.79
CA GLY A 50 12.84 -0.02 -2.70
C GLY A 50 13.25 -1.27 -3.48
N GLU A 51 14.43 -1.79 -3.14
CA GLU A 51 14.96 -2.94 -3.88
C GLU A 51 14.30 -4.23 -3.46
N ASP A 52 13.90 -4.34 -2.21
CA ASP A 52 13.38 -5.59 -1.68
C ASP A 52 11.98 -5.39 -1.12
N LEU A 53 11.18 -6.46 -1.19
CA LEU A 53 9.91 -6.51 -0.49
C LEU A 53 10.16 -7.03 0.92
N ILE A 54 9.37 -6.53 1.87
CA ILE A 54 9.49 -6.92 3.27
C ILE A 54 8.31 -7.83 3.58
N GLU A 55 8.61 -9.04 4.06
CA GLU A 55 7.57 -9.99 4.43
C GLU A 55 6.67 -9.38 5.51
N GLY A 56 5.36 -9.43 5.28
CA GLY A 56 4.40 -8.82 6.18
C GLY A 56 4.26 -7.32 6.02
N GLY A 57 5.03 -6.71 5.12
CA GLY A 57 4.93 -5.28 4.88
C GLY A 57 3.65 -4.90 4.18
N ILE A 58 3.30 -3.61 4.29
CA ILE A 58 2.07 -3.10 3.71
C ILE A 58 2.43 -2.28 2.49
N TYR A 59 1.71 -2.53 1.39
CA TYR A 59 2.05 -1.97 0.09
C TYR A 59 0.82 -1.45 -0.62
N LEU A 60 1.04 -0.48 -1.49
CA LEU A 60 0.02 0.00 -2.41
C LEU A 60 0.12 -0.84 -3.68
N VAL A 61 -1.02 -1.40 -4.10
CA VAL A 61 -1.03 -2.26 -5.28
C VAL A 61 -2.04 -1.72 -6.30
N SER A 62 -1.73 -1.93 -7.57
CA SER A 62 -2.58 -1.51 -8.67
C SER A 62 -3.43 -2.68 -9.11
N ARG A 63 -4.75 -2.52 -9.07
CA ARG A 63 -5.69 -3.61 -9.41
C ARG A 63 -6.82 -3.10 -10.29
N PRO A 64 -6.53 -2.81 -11.55
CA PRO A 64 -7.60 -2.39 -12.45
C PRO A 64 -8.69 -3.45 -12.52
N PRO A 65 -9.95 -3.08 -12.64
CA PRO A 65 -10.46 -1.72 -12.77
C PRO A 65 -10.72 -1.03 -11.43
N PHE A 66 -10.30 -1.62 -10.31
CA PHE A 66 -10.63 -1.11 -8.98
C PHE A 66 -9.68 -0.01 -8.51
N GLY A 67 -8.69 0.35 -9.33
CA GLY A 67 -7.73 1.39 -8.96
C GLY A 67 -6.63 0.84 -8.10
N VAL A 68 -6.31 1.54 -7.01
CA VAL A 68 -5.24 1.13 -6.12
C VAL A 68 -5.84 0.64 -4.80
N LEU A 69 -5.19 -0.36 -4.24
CA LEU A 69 -5.61 -1.00 -3.00
C LEU A 69 -4.40 -1.12 -2.07
N VAL A 70 -4.66 -1.27 -0.79
CA VAL A 70 -3.59 -1.48 0.19
C VAL A 70 -3.65 -2.94 0.64
N LYS A 71 -2.52 -3.62 0.57
CA LYS A 71 -2.43 -5.05 0.89
C LYS A 71 -1.11 -5.33 1.60
N ARG A 72 -1.04 -6.48 2.27
CA ARG A 72 0.23 -7.00 2.77
C ARG A 72 0.80 -7.98 1.77
N VAL A 73 2.10 -8.23 1.89
CA VAL A 73 2.77 -9.22 1.05
C VAL A 73 3.40 -10.28 1.92
N ARG A 74 3.46 -11.50 1.40
CA ARG A 74 4.27 -12.55 1.99
C ARG A 74 4.78 -13.43 0.88
N LEU A 75 5.81 -14.21 1.19
CA LEU A 75 6.39 -15.15 0.24
C LEU A 75 5.47 -16.35 0.12
N GLY A 76 5.14 -16.70 -1.10
CA GLY A 76 4.35 -17.88 -1.38
C GLY A 76 5.21 -19.04 -1.80
N LYS A 77 4.56 -20.10 -2.27
CA LYS A 77 5.27 -21.28 -2.74
C LYS A 77 5.99 -20.94 -4.04
N GLU A 78 7.14 -21.58 -4.24
CA GLU A 78 7.90 -21.48 -5.49
C GLU A 78 8.31 -20.05 -5.80
N GLY A 79 8.48 -19.23 -4.76
CA GLY A 79 8.95 -17.87 -4.95
C GLY A 79 7.89 -16.89 -5.37
N ASN A 80 6.64 -17.31 -5.49
CA ASN A 80 5.55 -16.37 -5.80
C ASN A 80 5.29 -15.44 -4.63
N ILE A 81 4.59 -14.36 -4.90
CA ILE A 81 4.22 -13.38 -3.91
C ILE A 81 2.73 -13.52 -3.63
N ILE A 82 2.38 -13.50 -2.35
CA ILE A 82 0.97 -13.54 -1.94
C ILE A 82 0.60 -12.15 -1.46
N LEU A 83 -0.43 -11.58 -2.08
CA LEU A 83 -1.05 -10.33 -1.61
C LEU A 83 -2.22 -10.72 -0.73
N TYR A 84 -2.26 -10.20 0.49
CA TYR A 84 -3.34 -10.58 1.40
C TYR A 84 -3.80 -9.37 2.20
N SER A 85 -4.99 -9.52 2.77
CA SER A 85 -5.66 -8.48 3.52
C SER A 85 -5.71 -8.86 4.98
N ASP A 86 -5.64 -7.87 5.87
CA ASP A 86 -5.83 -8.13 7.29
C ASP A 86 -7.27 -8.49 7.60
N ASN A 87 -8.20 -8.03 6.76
CA ASN A 87 -9.61 -8.36 6.90
C ASN A 87 -9.85 -9.76 6.33
N PRO A 88 -10.28 -10.72 7.16
CA PRO A 88 -10.39 -12.12 6.70
C PRO A 88 -11.51 -12.34 5.67
N ARG A 89 -12.34 -11.34 5.41
CA ARG A 89 -13.37 -11.47 4.39
C ARG A 89 -12.79 -11.48 2.98
N TYR A 90 -11.54 -11.07 2.82
CA TYR A 90 -10.88 -10.97 1.52
C TYR A 90 -9.89 -12.12 1.38
N GLU A 91 -9.94 -12.77 0.22
CA GLU A 91 -9.06 -13.91 -0.01
C GLU A 91 -7.70 -13.46 -0.53
N PRO A 92 -6.64 -14.19 -0.19
CA PRO A 92 -5.32 -13.87 -0.72
C PRO A 92 -5.27 -14.07 -2.23
N GLN A 93 -4.37 -13.36 -2.87
CA GLN A 93 -4.14 -13.48 -4.30
C GLN A 93 -2.69 -13.79 -4.54
N GLU A 94 -2.45 -14.73 -5.45
CA GLU A 94 -1.11 -15.11 -5.81
C GLU A 94 -0.64 -14.29 -7.00
N LEU A 95 0.64 -13.90 -6.96
CA LEU A 95 1.23 -13.02 -7.95
C LEU A 95 2.59 -13.58 -8.33
N PRO A 96 2.89 -13.74 -9.63
CA PRO A 96 4.22 -14.21 -10.01
C PRO A 96 5.29 -13.23 -9.56
N PHE A 97 6.46 -13.75 -9.21
CA PHE A 97 7.56 -12.88 -8.84
C PHE A 97 7.95 -11.97 -9.99
N GLU A 98 8.03 -12.52 -11.20
CA GLU A 98 8.40 -11.71 -12.36
C GLU A 98 7.27 -10.75 -12.67
N GLY A 99 7.63 -9.45 -12.79
CA GLY A 99 6.66 -8.42 -13.12
C GLY A 99 5.88 -7.89 -11.93
N TYR A 100 6.26 -8.28 -10.70
CA TYR A 100 5.49 -7.78 -9.56
C TYR A 100 5.53 -6.25 -9.47
N GLU A 101 6.56 -5.63 -10.04
CA GLU A 101 6.69 -4.17 -10.01
C GLU A 101 5.57 -3.46 -10.78
N ASP A 102 4.91 -4.18 -11.69
CA ASP A 102 3.76 -3.61 -12.39
C ASP A 102 2.50 -3.62 -11.53
N VAL A 103 2.50 -4.38 -10.44
CA VAL A 103 1.34 -4.52 -9.57
C VAL A 103 1.58 -3.84 -8.23
N ILE A 104 2.72 -4.12 -7.59
CA ILE A 104 3.06 -3.51 -6.31
C ILE A 104 3.80 -2.23 -6.62
N ILE A 105 3.18 -1.09 -6.32
CA ILE A 105 3.69 0.19 -6.81
C ILE A 105 4.22 1.11 -5.73
N GLY A 106 4.06 0.76 -4.47
CA GLY A 106 4.61 1.59 -3.41
C GLY A 106 4.58 0.91 -2.07
N LYS A 107 5.38 1.45 -1.14
CA LYS A 107 5.48 0.93 0.22
C LYS A 107 4.78 1.89 1.17
N VAL A 108 3.89 1.35 1.98
CA VAL A 108 3.24 2.15 3.02
C VAL A 108 4.18 2.28 4.20
N VAL A 109 4.45 3.52 4.61
CA VAL A 109 5.42 3.79 5.67
C VAL A 109 4.79 4.38 6.91
N TRP A 110 3.56 4.91 6.84
CA TRP A 110 2.83 5.34 8.03
C TRP A 110 1.34 5.33 7.73
N VAL A 111 0.57 5.34 8.81
CA VAL A 111 -0.89 5.40 8.76
C VAL A 111 -1.34 6.52 9.68
N TRP A 112 -2.31 7.31 9.23
CA TRP A 112 -2.96 8.33 10.03
C TRP A 112 -4.45 8.02 10.04
N GLN A 113 -5.02 7.84 11.24
CA GLN A 113 -6.44 7.51 11.35
C GLN A 113 -6.98 7.94 12.69
N LEU A 114 -8.29 8.18 12.71
CA LEU A 114 -8.99 8.53 13.94
C LEU A 114 -9.52 7.26 14.59
N PHE A 115 -9.58 7.30 15.89
CA PHE A 115 -10.15 6.22 16.67
C PHE A 115 -11.48 6.62 17.29
#